data_3035d0cbec437d2752eb5558529691b7
#
_entry.id   3035d0cbec437d2752eb5558529691b7
#
_cell.length_a   1.000
_cell.length_b   1.000
_cell.length_c   1.000
_cell.angle_alpha   90.00
_cell.angle_beta   90.00
_cell.angle_gamma   90.00
#
_symmetry.space_group_name_H-M   'P 1'
#
loop_
_entity.id
_entity.type
_entity.pdbx_description
1 polymer ?
#
loop_
_entity_poly.entity_id
_entity_poly.type
_entity_poly.pdbx_seq_one_letter_code
_entity_poly.pdbx_strand_id
1 'polypeptide(L)'
;MKREIKDSVILGLSLFSIIFGAGNIIFSTYVGAYSGTKWPLSLIFFLIGDVFLVGLGLYAFIKNDNDEDKVFNKIGDIPSKILRIFMLACLGPLIAIPRTCAVSFEMFNFNNLIIFSIIYFILVFLFSFKSTSVIDMLGKYLTPILIIFICIFLLIGVNASKGPLVTNVSNTDSINEGLSMGYQTLDLLCISSLSMMLFTYLKKKNYKKSQRKKILVSSSIIAIICLIIIYIGLTYIGASFGKNVNVSQGILL
;
A
#
# COMPACT_ATOMS: atom_id res chain seq x y z
N MET A 1 9.69 5.14 -27.61
CA MET A 1 9.16 3.84 -27.20
C MET A 1 9.98 3.17 -26.11
N LYS A 2 11.26 2.80 -26.31
CA LYS A 2 12.09 2.16 -25.25
C LYS A 2 12.20 3.00 -23.95
N ARG A 3 12.36 4.33 -24.04
CA ARG A 3 12.42 5.23 -22.90
C ARG A 3 11.09 5.29 -22.13
N GLU A 4 9.94 5.33 -22.82
CA GLU A 4 8.62 5.35 -22.18
C GLU A 4 8.35 4.07 -21.40
N ILE A 5 8.68 2.89 -21.97
CA ILE A 5 8.53 1.60 -21.30
C ILE A 5 9.40 1.56 -20.04
N LYS A 6 10.67 1.96 -20.14
CA LYS A 6 11.57 2.01 -18.98
C LYS A 6 11.03 2.90 -17.86
N ASP A 7 10.55 4.10 -18.22
CA ASP A 7 10.00 5.03 -17.25
C ASP A 7 8.66 4.53 -16.68
N SER A 8 7.84 3.83 -17.47
CA SER A 8 6.62 3.18 -16.95
C SER A 8 6.91 2.11 -15.92
N VAL A 9 7.95 1.29 -16.14
CA VAL A 9 8.36 0.26 -15.18
C VAL A 9 8.91 0.90 -13.89
N ILE A 10 9.83 1.86 -14.02
CA ILE A 10 10.40 2.55 -12.84
C ILE A 10 9.29 3.21 -12.02
N LEU A 11 8.38 3.94 -12.67
CA LEU A 11 7.27 4.60 -11.98
C LEU A 11 6.26 3.60 -11.41
N GLY A 12 6.00 2.48 -12.10
CA GLY A 12 5.12 1.43 -11.61
C GLY A 12 5.67 0.76 -10.35
N LEU A 13 6.96 0.46 -10.34
CA LEU A 13 7.66 -0.04 -9.16
C LEU A 13 7.70 1.00 -8.04
N SER A 14 7.91 2.28 -8.36
CA SER A 14 7.85 3.35 -7.35
C SER A 14 6.45 3.46 -6.75
N LEU A 15 5.40 3.43 -7.58
CA LEU A 15 4.00 3.43 -7.13
C LEU A 15 3.73 2.26 -6.19
N PHE A 16 4.11 1.05 -6.61
CA PHE A 16 3.99 -0.14 -5.79
C PHE A 16 4.65 0.06 -4.42
N SER A 17 5.91 0.51 -4.38
CA SER A 17 6.67 0.67 -3.12
C SER A 17 6.08 1.75 -2.20
N ILE A 18 5.45 2.77 -2.75
CA ILE A 18 4.84 3.84 -1.94
C ILE A 18 3.49 3.39 -1.39
N ILE A 19 2.70 2.63 -2.15
CA ILE A 19 1.42 2.07 -1.72
C ILE A 19 1.68 0.93 -0.73
N PHE A 20 2.58 0.00 -1.05
CA PHE A 20 2.84 -1.18 -0.24
C PHE A 20 3.63 -0.84 1.03
N GLY A 21 2.93 -0.68 2.12
CA GLY A 21 3.48 -0.38 3.43
C GLY A 21 3.36 -1.52 4.44
N ALA A 22 3.75 -1.27 5.68
CA ALA A 22 3.65 -2.25 6.78
C ALA A 22 2.20 -2.70 7.02
N GLY A 23 1.22 -1.79 6.89
CA GLY A 23 -0.20 -2.11 7.02
C GLY A 23 -0.66 -3.17 6.02
N ASN A 24 -0.19 -3.07 4.77
CA ASN A 24 -0.56 -4.00 3.71
C ASN A 24 -0.08 -5.43 4.00
N ILE A 25 1.11 -5.59 4.58
CA ILE A 25 1.64 -6.89 5.01
C ILE A 25 0.77 -7.45 6.14
N ILE A 26 0.51 -6.65 7.18
CA ILE A 26 -0.22 -7.10 8.36
C ILE A 26 -1.66 -7.44 8.01
N PHE A 27 -2.39 -6.54 7.36
CA PHE A 27 -3.80 -6.73 7.09
C PHE A 27 -4.07 -7.88 6.11
N SER A 28 -3.28 -8.02 5.05
CA SER A 28 -3.45 -9.13 4.12
C SER A 28 -3.15 -10.48 4.76
N THR A 29 -2.11 -10.56 5.60
CA THR A 29 -1.78 -11.78 6.35
C THR A 29 -2.84 -12.09 7.40
N TYR A 30 -3.34 -11.08 8.12
CA TYR A 30 -4.40 -11.22 9.11
C TYR A 30 -5.70 -11.74 8.49
N VAL A 31 -6.13 -11.16 7.37
CA VAL A 31 -7.33 -11.60 6.63
C VAL A 31 -7.23 -13.10 6.29
N GLY A 32 -6.06 -13.55 5.88
CA GLY A 32 -5.80 -14.97 5.65
C GLY A 32 -5.94 -15.81 6.91
N ALA A 33 -5.28 -15.40 8.00
CA ALA A 33 -5.31 -16.09 9.29
C ALA A 33 -6.72 -16.17 9.89
N TYR A 34 -7.50 -15.10 9.77
CA TYR A 34 -8.89 -15.02 10.23
C TYR A 34 -9.80 -15.95 9.43
N SER A 35 -9.68 -15.93 8.10
CA SER A 35 -10.63 -16.61 7.21
C SER A 35 -10.29 -18.09 6.95
N GLY A 36 -9.06 -18.52 7.22
CA GLY A 36 -8.61 -19.90 7.05
C GLY A 36 -8.93 -20.44 5.65
N THR A 37 -9.74 -21.50 5.53
CA THR A 37 -10.12 -22.07 4.24
C THR A 37 -10.89 -21.12 3.33
N LYS A 38 -11.50 -20.05 3.88
CA LYS A 38 -12.24 -19.05 3.12
C LYS A 38 -11.37 -17.86 2.69
N TRP A 39 -10.06 -17.96 2.85
CA TRP A 39 -9.13 -16.90 2.47
C TRP A 39 -9.30 -16.36 1.03
N PRO A 40 -9.66 -17.17 0.00
CA PRO A 40 -9.85 -16.60 -1.34
C PRO A 40 -11.03 -15.63 -1.40
N LEU A 41 -12.11 -15.93 -0.65
CA LEU A 41 -13.27 -15.05 -0.57
C LEU A 41 -12.90 -13.72 0.11
N SER A 42 -12.26 -13.78 1.27
CA SER A 42 -11.81 -12.58 1.98
C SER A 42 -10.78 -11.77 1.17
N LEU A 43 -9.88 -12.45 0.45
CA LEU A 43 -8.92 -11.80 -0.43
C LEU A 43 -9.62 -10.98 -1.53
N ILE A 44 -10.66 -11.54 -2.19
CA ILE A 44 -11.39 -10.81 -3.22
C ILE A 44 -11.95 -9.50 -2.66
N PHE A 45 -12.56 -9.55 -1.48
CA PHE A 45 -13.13 -8.36 -0.85
C PHE A 45 -12.06 -7.41 -0.29
N PHE A 46 -10.94 -7.92 0.19
CA PHE A 46 -9.75 -7.13 0.51
C PHE A 46 -9.25 -6.36 -0.72
N LEU A 47 -9.11 -7.03 -1.87
CA LEU A 47 -8.70 -6.39 -3.12
C LEU A 47 -9.73 -5.34 -3.60
N ILE A 48 -11.01 -5.53 -3.33
CA ILE A 48 -12.04 -4.52 -3.61
C ILE A 48 -11.85 -3.30 -2.69
N GLY A 49 -11.66 -3.52 -1.40
CA GLY A 49 -11.48 -2.45 -0.40
C GLY A 49 -10.18 -1.66 -0.56
N ASP A 50 -9.15 -2.28 -1.09
CA ASP A 50 -7.83 -1.67 -1.28
C ASP A 50 -7.55 -1.39 -2.77
N VAL A 51 -7.11 -2.39 -3.52
CA VAL A 51 -6.54 -2.25 -4.87
C VAL A 51 -7.52 -1.64 -5.88
N PHE A 52 -8.79 -2.04 -5.83
CA PHE A 52 -9.80 -1.51 -6.73
C PHE A 52 -10.09 -0.03 -6.45
N LEU A 53 -10.23 0.36 -5.18
CA LEU A 53 -10.41 1.77 -4.80
C LEU A 53 -9.21 2.63 -5.16
N VAL A 54 -7.99 2.13 -4.94
CA VAL A 54 -6.74 2.75 -5.38
C VAL A 54 -6.72 2.94 -6.89
N GLY A 55 -7.10 1.91 -7.65
CA GLY A 55 -7.20 1.97 -9.11
C GLY A 55 -8.20 3.01 -9.60
N LEU A 56 -9.37 3.10 -8.97
CA LEU A 56 -10.37 4.14 -9.26
C LEU A 56 -9.84 5.54 -8.94
N GLY A 57 -9.16 5.71 -7.82
CA GLY A 57 -8.53 6.97 -7.44
C GLY A 57 -7.49 7.41 -8.48
N LEU A 58 -6.55 6.53 -8.85
CA LEU A 58 -5.55 6.80 -9.87
C LEU A 58 -6.20 7.17 -11.23
N TYR A 59 -7.22 6.41 -11.64
CA TYR A 59 -7.97 6.72 -12.86
C TYR A 59 -8.62 8.11 -12.81
N ALA A 60 -9.24 8.47 -11.69
CA ALA A 60 -9.86 9.79 -11.51
C ALA A 60 -8.83 10.93 -11.64
N PHE A 61 -7.65 10.78 -11.04
CA PHE A 61 -6.58 11.77 -11.16
C PHE A 61 -6.01 11.85 -12.59
N ILE A 62 -5.71 10.72 -13.22
CA ILE A 62 -5.19 10.67 -14.59
C ILE A 62 -6.19 11.30 -15.59
N LYS A 63 -7.49 11.05 -15.40
CA LYS A 63 -8.55 11.62 -16.24
C LYS A 63 -8.63 13.15 -16.13
N ASN A 64 -8.40 13.69 -14.94
CA ASN A 64 -8.42 15.13 -14.66
C ASN A 64 -7.02 15.78 -14.74
N ASP A 65 -6.09 15.21 -15.51
CA ASP A 65 -4.73 15.72 -15.72
C ASP A 65 -3.90 15.86 -14.43
N ASN A 66 -4.23 15.08 -13.40
CA ASN A 66 -3.66 15.13 -12.05
C ASN A 66 -3.79 16.53 -11.38
N ASP A 67 -4.87 17.20 -11.68
CA ASP A 67 -5.27 18.45 -11.07
C ASP A 67 -6.17 18.13 -9.87
N GLU A 68 -5.65 18.34 -8.66
CA GLU A 68 -6.37 18.05 -7.42
C GLU A 68 -7.65 18.87 -7.30
N ASP A 69 -7.62 20.12 -7.74
CA ASP A 69 -8.79 20.99 -7.66
C ASP A 69 -9.92 20.48 -8.55
N LYS A 70 -9.61 19.96 -9.72
CA LYS A 70 -10.63 19.34 -10.60
C LYS A 70 -11.23 18.06 -10.03
N VAL A 71 -10.49 17.35 -9.18
CA VAL A 71 -10.99 16.11 -8.54
C VAL A 71 -11.82 16.46 -7.31
N PHE A 72 -11.26 17.26 -6.41
CA PHE A 72 -11.87 17.50 -5.09
C PHE A 72 -12.90 18.63 -5.06
N ASN A 73 -12.75 19.71 -5.85
CA ASN A 73 -13.67 20.85 -5.78
C ASN A 73 -15.08 20.54 -6.31
N LYS A 74 -15.30 19.32 -6.83
CA LYS A 74 -16.65 18.83 -7.18
C LYS A 74 -17.59 18.75 -5.96
N ILE A 75 -17.03 18.62 -4.76
CA ILE A 75 -17.80 18.60 -3.51
C ILE A 75 -17.93 19.99 -2.86
N GLY A 76 -17.41 21.05 -3.52
CA GLY A 76 -17.36 22.42 -3.03
C GLY A 76 -15.98 22.78 -2.44
N ASP A 77 -15.65 24.07 -2.42
CA ASP A 77 -14.31 24.55 -2.06
C ASP A 77 -13.97 24.29 -0.58
N ILE A 78 -14.91 24.53 0.35
CA ILE A 78 -14.68 24.35 1.78
C ILE A 78 -14.58 22.86 2.13
N PRO A 79 -15.55 21.98 1.76
CA PRO A 79 -15.43 20.55 2.02
C PRO A 79 -14.17 19.93 1.40
N SER A 80 -13.78 20.37 0.20
CA SER A 80 -12.56 19.91 -0.47
C SER A 80 -11.30 20.21 0.35
N LYS A 81 -11.18 21.40 0.90
CA LYS A 81 -10.03 21.78 1.75
C LYS A 81 -9.99 20.97 3.04
N ILE A 82 -11.14 20.82 3.71
CA ILE A 82 -11.23 20.01 4.93
C ILE A 82 -10.84 18.57 4.65
N LEU A 83 -11.37 17.97 3.59
CA LEU A 83 -11.06 16.59 3.20
C LEU A 83 -9.56 16.41 2.93
N ARG A 84 -8.92 17.31 2.18
CA ARG A 84 -7.47 17.24 1.91
C ARG A 84 -6.64 17.34 3.18
N ILE A 85 -6.97 18.26 4.08
CA ILE A 85 -6.28 18.40 5.36
C ILE A 85 -6.44 17.12 6.19
N PHE A 86 -7.66 16.57 6.25
CA PHE A 86 -7.94 15.32 6.96
C PHE A 86 -7.15 14.14 6.39
N MET A 87 -7.13 13.98 5.06
CA MET A 87 -6.35 12.94 4.39
C MET A 87 -4.85 13.05 4.71
N LEU A 88 -4.27 14.25 4.63
CA LEU A 88 -2.87 14.48 4.97
C LEU A 88 -2.58 14.23 6.45
N ALA A 89 -3.49 14.59 7.34
CA ALA A 89 -3.35 14.35 8.77
C ALA A 89 -3.38 12.83 9.09
N CYS A 90 -4.29 12.08 8.47
CA CYS A 90 -4.37 10.62 8.63
C CYS A 90 -3.12 9.90 8.09
N LEU A 91 -2.62 10.30 6.92
CA LEU A 91 -1.41 9.73 6.33
C LEU A 91 -0.13 10.12 7.07
N GLY A 92 -0.11 11.30 7.66
CA GLY A 92 1.03 11.81 8.39
C GLY A 92 0.93 11.46 9.88
N PRO A 93 0.74 12.50 10.73
CA PRO A 93 0.95 12.38 12.16
C PRO A 93 -0.09 11.56 12.91
N LEU A 94 -1.30 11.38 12.38
CA LEU A 94 -2.39 10.77 13.16
C LEU A 94 -2.39 9.24 13.11
N ILE A 95 -2.19 8.63 11.93
CA ILE A 95 -2.38 7.18 11.77
C ILE A 95 -1.18 6.50 11.12
N ALA A 96 -0.83 6.84 9.87
CA ALA A 96 0.08 6.01 9.09
C ALA A 96 1.52 6.02 9.62
N ILE A 97 2.06 7.18 9.98
CA ILE A 97 3.44 7.28 10.48
C ILE A 97 3.58 6.66 11.89
N PRO A 98 2.72 6.96 12.88
CA PRO A 98 2.77 6.27 14.18
C PRO A 98 2.62 4.75 14.06
N ARG A 99 1.69 4.29 13.21
CA ARG A 99 1.47 2.86 12.96
C ARG A 99 2.74 2.16 12.43
N THR A 100 3.44 2.77 11.47
CA THR A 100 4.67 2.17 10.94
C THR A 100 5.78 2.10 11.99
N CYS A 101 5.86 3.09 12.88
CA CYS A 101 6.79 3.07 14.01
C CYS A 101 6.45 1.94 14.99
N ALA A 102 5.17 1.79 15.37
CA ALA A 102 4.71 0.77 16.30
C ALA A 102 4.96 -0.65 15.74
N VAL A 103 4.60 -0.89 14.49
CA VAL A 103 4.85 -2.17 13.82
C VAL A 103 6.34 -2.50 13.76
N SER A 104 7.18 -1.52 13.42
CA SER A 104 8.64 -1.72 13.40
C SER A 104 9.17 -2.05 14.80
N PHE A 105 8.66 -1.38 15.83
CA PHE A 105 9.04 -1.65 17.22
C PHE A 105 8.74 -3.11 17.62
N GLU A 106 7.54 -3.60 17.30
CA GLU A 106 7.15 -4.99 17.60
C GLU A 106 8.00 -6.00 16.83
N MET A 107 8.29 -5.74 15.54
CA MET A 107 9.13 -6.61 14.72
C MET A 107 10.57 -6.72 15.23
N PHE A 108 11.14 -5.62 15.73
CA PHE A 108 12.51 -5.61 16.28
C PHE A 108 12.59 -6.10 17.73
N ASN A 109 11.45 -6.34 18.39
CA ASN A 109 11.36 -6.76 19.80
C ASN A 109 12.25 -5.91 20.72
N PHE A 110 12.19 -4.60 20.55
CA PHE A 110 13.04 -3.64 21.26
C PHE A 110 12.49 -3.39 22.68
N ASN A 111 13.36 -3.23 23.68
CA ASN A 111 12.93 -3.16 25.09
C ASN A 111 12.23 -1.84 25.49
N ASN A 112 12.43 -0.75 24.73
CA ASN A 112 11.94 0.58 25.11
C ASN A 112 11.35 1.30 23.91
N LEU A 113 10.02 1.48 23.92
CA LEU A 113 9.28 2.14 22.84
C LEU A 113 9.71 3.60 22.63
N ILE A 114 9.99 4.33 23.69
CA ILE A 114 10.34 5.77 23.58
C ILE A 114 11.69 5.93 22.87
N ILE A 115 12.70 5.15 23.29
CA ILE A 115 14.03 5.22 22.69
C ILE A 115 13.96 4.78 21.21
N PHE A 116 13.24 3.68 20.94
CA PHE A 116 13.04 3.21 19.56
C PHE A 116 12.37 4.27 18.70
N SER A 117 11.29 4.89 19.19
CA SER A 117 10.55 5.91 18.44
C SER A 117 11.43 7.13 18.13
N ILE A 118 12.25 7.58 19.08
CA ILE A 118 13.17 8.70 18.86
C ILE A 118 14.16 8.36 17.74
N ILE A 119 14.78 7.20 17.81
CA ILE A 119 15.74 6.74 16.77
C ILE A 119 15.03 6.63 15.42
N TYR A 120 13.83 5.99 15.39
CA TYR A 120 13.04 5.82 14.20
C TYR A 120 12.71 7.16 13.52
N PHE A 121 12.19 8.13 14.28
CA PHE A 121 11.82 9.43 13.72
C PHE A 121 13.03 10.28 13.31
N ILE A 122 14.17 10.16 13.99
CA ILE A 122 15.42 10.80 13.54
C ILE A 122 15.84 10.23 12.18
N LEU A 123 15.80 8.90 12.00
CA LEU A 123 16.13 8.27 10.72
C LEU A 123 15.14 8.71 9.62
N VAL A 124 13.84 8.69 9.89
CA VAL A 124 12.81 9.16 8.94
C VAL A 124 13.09 10.61 8.53
N PHE A 125 13.39 11.48 9.48
CA PHE A 125 13.72 12.88 9.21
C PHE A 125 14.95 13.02 8.31
N LEU A 126 16.04 12.33 8.62
CA LEU A 126 17.26 12.36 7.84
C LEU A 126 17.05 11.88 6.38
N PHE A 127 16.29 10.81 6.18
CA PHE A 127 15.99 10.31 4.83
C PHE A 127 15.00 11.19 4.07
N SER A 128 14.11 11.90 4.76
CA SER A 128 13.10 12.78 4.13
C SER A 128 13.66 14.14 3.73
N PHE A 129 14.80 14.56 4.26
CA PHE A 129 15.35 15.92 4.06
C PHE A 129 15.75 16.22 2.61
N LYS A 130 16.07 15.21 1.78
CA LYS A 130 16.43 15.36 0.37
C LYS A 130 15.33 14.86 -0.57
N SER A 131 14.26 15.60 -0.69
CA SER A 131 13.03 15.21 -1.40
C SER A 131 13.13 15.04 -2.93
N THR A 132 14.15 15.58 -3.60
CA THR A 132 14.21 15.65 -5.07
C THR A 132 14.63 14.35 -5.76
N SER A 133 15.23 13.41 -5.04
CA SER A 133 15.70 12.11 -5.56
C SER A 133 14.89 10.90 -5.08
N VAL A 134 13.85 11.13 -4.27
CA VAL A 134 13.12 10.04 -3.59
C VAL A 134 12.48 9.06 -4.58
N ILE A 135 11.81 9.55 -5.64
CA ILE A 135 11.17 8.68 -6.64
C ILE A 135 12.19 7.79 -7.36
N ASP A 136 13.32 8.39 -7.78
CA ASP A 136 14.35 7.62 -8.47
C ASP A 136 15.02 6.61 -7.52
N MET A 137 15.24 6.98 -6.27
CA MET A 137 15.81 6.09 -5.25
C MET A 137 14.86 4.94 -4.93
N LEU A 138 13.58 5.24 -4.71
CA LEU A 138 12.54 4.25 -4.47
C LEU A 138 12.45 3.28 -5.66
N GLY A 139 12.16 3.78 -6.85
CA GLY A 139 11.88 2.92 -8.02
C GLY A 139 13.08 2.16 -8.57
N LYS A 140 14.32 2.66 -8.39
CA LYS A 140 15.53 2.03 -8.95
C LYS A 140 16.23 1.08 -7.97
N TYR A 141 16.21 1.39 -6.67
CA TYR A 141 17.01 0.66 -5.68
C TYR A 141 16.15 0.02 -4.60
N LEU A 142 15.35 0.80 -3.89
CA LEU A 142 14.61 0.30 -2.74
C LEU A 142 13.50 -0.69 -3.14
N THR A 143 12.75 -0.40 -4.19
CA THR A 143 11.65 -1.28 -4.64
C THR A 143 12.16 -2.64 -5.14
N PRO A 144 13.20 -2.76 -5.98
CA PRO A 144 13.74 -4.06 -6.35
C PRO A 144 14.21 -4.87 -5.15
N ILE A 145 14.89 -4.23 -4.19
CA ILE A 145 15.33 -4.89 -2.95
C ILE A 145 14.11 -5.37 -2.15
N LEU A 146 13.10 -4.53 -1.96
CA LEU A 146 11.85 -4.89 -1.28
C LEU A 146 11.16 -6.08 -1.93
N ILE A 147 11.04 -6.09 -3.26
CA ILE A 147 10.42 -7.19 -4.01
C ILE A 147 11.21 -8.48 -3.82
N ILE A 148 12.55 -8.43 -3.87
CA ILE A 148 13.39 -9.61 -3.63
C ILE A 148 13.13 -10.18 -2.24
N PHE A 149 13.12 -9.34 -1.19
CA PHE A 149 12.84 -9.80 0.17
C PHE A 149 11.44 -10.39 0.30
N ILE A 150 10.43 -9.76 -0.30
CA ILE A 150 9.05 -10.28 -0.29
C ILE A 150 8.97 -11.61 -1.03
N CYS A 151 9.61 -11.73 -2.20
CA CYS A 151 9.65 -12.99 -2.94
C CYS A 151 10.30 -14.13 -2.13
N ILE A 152 11.42 -13.84 -1.47
CA ILE A 152 12.08 -14.82 -0.59
C ILE A 152 11.14 -15.21 0.57
N PHE A 153 10.51 -14.23 1.22
CA PHE A 153 9.55 -14.46 2.31
C PHE A 153 8.36 -15.32 1.84
N LEU A 154 7.79 -15.01 0.67
CA LEU A 154 6.69 -15.78 0.10
C LEU A 154 7.12 -17.21 -0.26
N LEU A 155 8.28 -17.39 -0.87
CA LEU A 155 8.80 -18.72 -1.21
C LEU A 155 9.00 -19.58 0.04
N ILE A 156 9.62 -19.03 1.09
CA ILE A 156 9.81 -19.74 2.36
C ILE A 156 8.46 -20.03 3.01
N GLY A 157 7.58 -19.03 3.09
CA GLY A 157 6.26 -19.17 3.72
C GLY A 157 5.37 -20.21 3.03
N VAL A 158 5.30 -20.20 1.72
CA VAL A 158 4.51 -21.17 0.94
C VAL A 158 5.08 -22.59 1.08
N ASN A 159 6.41 -22.77 1.02
CA ASN A 159 7.02 -24.08 1.21
C ASN A 159 6.88 -24.64 2.64
N ALA A 160 6.86 -23.77 3.64
CA ALA A 160 6.67 -24.15 5.03
C ALA A 160 5.18 -24.36 5.41
N SER A 161 4.26 -23.96 4.52
CA SER A 161 2.83 -24.01 4.80
C SER A 161 2.30 -25.45 4.76
N LYS A 162 1.35 -25.75 5.68
CA LYS A 162 0.65 -27.04 5.74
C LYS A 162 -0.74 -27.01 5.08
N GLY A 163 -1.03 -25.96 4.33
CA GLY A 163 -2.33 -25.71 3.72
C GLY A 163 -3.27 -24.88 4.62
N PRO A 164 -4.34 -24.34 4.04
CA PRO A 164 -5.29 -23.49 4.77
C PRO A 164 -5.96 -24.21 5.93
N LEU A 165 -6.14 -23.49 7.04
CA LEU A 165 -6.83 -24.01 8.20
C LEU A 165 -8.33 -24.10 7.97
N VAL A 166 -8.95 -25.13 8.56
CA VAL A 166 -10.41 -25.17 8.67
C VAL A 166 -10.84 -24.15 9.73
N THR A 167 -11.76 -23.28 9.36
CA THR A 167 -12.35 -22.28 10.28
C THR A 167 -13.87 -22.37 10.26
N ASN A 168 -14.49 -21.98 11.38
CA ASN A 168 -15.95 -21.86 11.50
C ASN A 168 -16.47 -20.46 11.17
N VAL A 169 -15.65 -19.63 10.53
CA VAL A 169 -16.02 -18.26 10.12
C VAL A 169 -17.07 -18.33 9.01
N SER A 170 -18.13 -17.51 9.14
CA SER A 170 -19.18 -17.42 8.12
C SER A 170 -18.66 -16.76 6.83
N ASN A 171 -19.37 -16.93 5.72
CA ASN A 171 -19.03 -16.21 4.49
C ASN A 171 -19.18 -14.71 4.65
N THR A 172 -20.22 -14.28 5.38
CA THR A 172 -20.52 -12.87 5.64
C THR A 172 -19.38 -12.21 6.44
N ASP A 173 -18.91 -12.88 7.49
CA ASP A 173 -17.80 -12.37 8.31
C ASP A 173 -16.51 -12.29 7.51
N SER A 174 -16.23 -13.31 6.68
CA SER A 174 -15.07 -13.32 5.78
C SER A 174 -15.11 -12.15 4.76
N ILE A 175 -16.28 -11.82 4.25
CA ILE A 175 -16.51 -10.69 3.33
C ILE A 175 -16.28 -9.37 4.06
N ASN A 176 -16.94 -9.18 5.20
CA ASN A 176 -16.87 -7.95 5.97
C ASN A 176 -15.44 -7.66 6.45
N GLU A 177 -14.75 -8.70 6.95
CA GLU A 177 -13.38 -8.57 7.40
C GLU A 177 -12.42 -8.24 6.25
N GLY A 178 -12.56 -8.94 5.11
CA GLY A 178 -11.77 -8.64 3.92
C GLY A 178 -11.93 -7.19 3.47
N LEU A 179 -13.17 -6.71 3.34
CA LEU A 179 -13.46 -5.35 2.91
C LEU A 179 -12.96 -4.30 3.93
N SER A 180 -13.19 -4.54 5.23
CA SER A 180 -12.77 -3.65 6.31
C SER A 180 -11.26 -3.51 6.36
N MET A 181 -10.53 -4.62 6.33
CA MET A 181 -9.07 -4.62 6.38
C MET A 181 -8.45 -4.03 5.11
N GLY A 182 -9.05 -4.26 3.93
CA GLY A 182 -8.63 -3.61 2.69
C GLY A 182 -8.77 -2.08 2.77
N TYR A 183 -9.84 -1.56 3.34
CA TYR A 183 -10.01 -0.12 3.53
C TYR A 183 -9.04 0.47 4.57
N GLN A 184 -8.69 -0.28 5.62
CA GLN A 184 -7.79 0.14 6.69
C GLN A 184 -6.32 0.25 6.25
N THR A 185 -5.93 -0.21 5.06
CA THR A 185 -4.61 0.07 4.49
C THR A 185 -4.35 1.56 4.33
N LEU A 186 -5.40 2.36 4.11
CA LEU A 186 -5.40 3.81 3.86
C LEU A 186 -4.77 4.20 2.52
N ASP A 187 -4.57 3.25 1.62
CA ASP A 187 -3.87 3.46 0.35
C ASP A 187 -4.61 4.42 -0.57
N LEU A 188 -5.96 4.41 -0.52
CA LEU A 188 -6.77 5.39 -1.25
C LEU A 188 -6.45 6.84 -0.86
N LEU A 189 -6.15 7.09 0.40
CA LEU A 189 -5.82 8.45 0.88
C LEU A 189 -4.47 8.95 0.34
N CYS A 190 -3.53 8.04 0.06
CA CYS A 190 -2.22 8.36 -0.50
C CYS A 190 -2.29 8.84 -1.96
N ILE A 191 -3.34 8.47 -2.68
CA ILE A 191 -3.42 8.65 -4.14
C ILE A 191 -3.31 10.10 -4.58
N SER A 192 -3.88 11.04 -3.83
CA SER A 192 -3.82 12.47 -4.20
C SER A 192 -2.37 12.97 -4.22
N SER A 193 -1.64 12.78 -3.15
CA SER A 193 -0.23 13.19 -3.03
C SER A 193 0.66 12.46 -4.02
N LEU A 194 0.41 11.16 -4.24
CA LEU A 194 1.16 10.33 -5.18
C LEU A 194 0.97 10.74 -6.63
N SER A 195 -0.26 10.94 -7.06
CA SER A 195 -0.55 11.30 -8.44
C SER A 195 0.08 12.63 -8.82
N MET A 196 0.05 13.61 -7.92
CA MET A 196 0.70 14.91 -8.12
C MET A 196 2.22 14.79 -8.21
N MET A 197 2.82 13.98 -7.34
CA MET A 197 4.26 13.72 -7.33
C MET A 197 4.73 13.06 -8.63
N LEU A 198 4.03 12.04 -9.11
CA LEU A 198 4.33 11.33 -10.36
C LEU A 198 4.16 12.23 -11.58
N PHE A 199 3.10 13.04 -11.60
CA PHE A 199 2.86 13.97 -12.68
C PHE A 199 3.98 15.03 -12.78
N THR A 200 4.41 15.58 -11.64
CA THR A 200 5.51 16.53 -11.56
C THR A 200 6.83 15.91 -12.04
N TYR A 201 7.11 14.66 -11.66
CA TYR A 201 8.26 13.92 -12.15
C TYR A 201 8.27 13.77 -13.68
N LEU A 202 7.15 13.38 -14.27
CA LEU A 202 7.03 13.25 -15.73
C LEU A 202 7.08 14.60 -16.46
N LYS A 203 6.60 15.67 -15.82
CA LYS A 203 6.72 17.03 -16.36
C LYS A 203 8.18 17.47 -16.44
N LYS A 204 8.98 17.20 -15.40
CA LYS A 204 10.44 17.46 -15.40
C LYS A 204 11.19 16.70 -16.49
N LYS A 205 10.71 15.54 -16.91
CA LYS A 205 11.28 14.72 -18.01
C LYS A 205 10.89 15.18 -19.42
N ASN A 206 10.14 16.28 -19.55
CA ASN A 206 9.69 16.88 -20.81
C ASN A 206 8.82 15.97 -21.70
N TYR A 207 8.04 15.06 -21.11
CA TYR A 207 7.05 14.26 -21.84
C TYR A 207 5.84 15.10 -22.26
N LYS A 208 5.34 14.88 -23.49
CA LYS A 208 4.08 15.45 -23.97
C LYS A 208 2.89 14.96 -23.14
N LYS A 209 1.79 15.71 -23.09
CA LYS A 209 0.59 15.39 -22.29
C LYS A 209 0.06 13.96 -22.56
N SER A 210 -0.04 13.54 -23.82
CA SER A 210 -0.50 12.21 -24.20
C SER A 210 0.45 11.10 -23.73
N GLN A 211 1.76 11.32 -23.83
CA GLN A 211 2.77 10.37 -23.36
C GLN A 211 2.73 10.22 -21.83
N ARG A 212 2.58 11.33 -21.10
CA ARG A 212 2.43 11.30 -19.63
C ARG A 212 1.24 10.44 -19.20
N LYS A 213 0.06 10.64 -19.82
CA LYS A 213 -1.12 9.81 -19.51
C LYS A 213 -0.86 8.33 -19.78
N LYS A 214 -0.25 7.99 -20.92
CA LYS A 214 0.08 6.61 -21.25
C LYS A 214 1.04 5.99 -20.24
N ILE A 215 2.10 6.71 -19.87
CA ILE A 215 3.07 6.24 -18.87
C ILE A 215 2.39 6.04 -17.52
N LEU A 216 1.57 6.99 -17.06
CA LEU A 216 0.85 6.87 -15.77
C LEU A 216 -0.09 5.68 -15.75
N VAL A 217 -0.88 5.46 -16.80
CA VAL A 217 -1.77 4.28 -16.88
C VAL A 217 -0.96 2.99 -16.85
N SER A 218 0.10 2.90 -17.65
CA SER A 218 0.96 1.70 -17.64
C SER A 218 1.62 1.47 -16.29
N SER A 219 2.08 2.52 -15.61
CA SER A 219 2.67 2.45 -14.28
C SER A 219 1.65 2.00 -13.23
N SER A 220 0.43 2.50 -13.29
CA SER A 220 -0.66 2.09 -12.39
C SER A 220 -0.99 0.61 -12.55
N ILE A 221 -1.06 0.12 -13.78
CA ILE A 221 -1.32 -1.30 -14.06
C ILE A 221 -0.20 -2.18 -13.49
N ILE A 222 1.07 -1.79 -13.67
CA ILE A 222 2.21 -2.52 -13.13
C ILE A 222 2.13 -2.59 -11.60
N ALA A 223 1.87 -1.47 -10.94
CA ALA A 223 1.74 -1.42 -9.47
C ALA A 223 0.60 -2.32 -8.97
N ILE A 224 -0.58 -2.24 -9.60
CA ILE A 224 -1.74 -3.06 -9.28
C ILE A 224 -1.45 -4.55 -9.41
N ILE A 225 -0.81 -4.97 -10.50
CA ILE A 225 -0.45 -6.38 -10.72
C ILE A 225 0.52 -6.85 -9.63
N CYS A 226 1.53 -6.06 -9.29
CA CYS A 226 2.47 -6.40 -8.21
C CYS A 226 1.74 -6.55 -6.86
N LEU A 227 0.82 -5.63 -6.52
CA LEU A 227 0.03 -5.69 -5.28
C LEU A 227 -0.81 -6.98 -5.23
N ILE A 228 -1.54 -7.30 -6.30
CA ILE A 228 -2.40 -8.49 -6.36
C ILE A 228 -1.57 -9.75 -6.13
N ILE A 229 -0.44 -9.91 -6.83
CA ILE A 229 0.41 -11.10 -6.70
C ILE A 229 0.90 -11.27 -5.26
N ILE A 230 1.34 -10.18 -4.63
CA ILE A 230 1.87 -10.21 -3.27
C ILE A 230 0.76 -10.51 -2.26
N TYR A 231 -0.41 -9.90 -2.41
CA TYR A 231 -1.54 -10.14 -1.50
C TYR A 231 -2.06 -11.58 -1.58
N ILE A 232 -2.08 -12.19 -2.75
CA ILE A 232 -2.41 -13.62 -2.87
C ILE A 232 -1.46 -14.45 -2.00
N GLY A 233 -0.15 -14.21 -2.11
CA GLY A 233 0.85 -14.94 -1.34
C GLY A 233 0.75 -14.69 0.17
N LEU A 234 0.63 -13.44 0.59
CA LEU A 234 0.54 -13.06 2.01
C LEU A 234 -0.73 -13.62 2.66
N THR A 235 -1.88 -13.49 2.00
CA THR A 235 -3.15 -14.01 2.51
C THR A 235 -3.12 -15.54 2.61
N TYR A 236 -2.52 -16.23 1.62
CA TYR A 236 -2.34 -17.68 1.68
C TYR A 236 -1.44 -18.12 2.85
N ILE A 237 -0.32 -17.42 3.05
CA ILE A 237 0.57 -17.69 4.19
C ILE A 237 -0.18 -17.46 5.49
N GLY A 238 -0.89 -16.35 5.64
CA GLY A 238 -1.73 -16.07 6.80
C GLY A 238 -2.70 -17.21 7.08
N ALA A 239 -3.42 -17.69 6.08
CA ALA A 239 -4.36 -18.81 6.19
C ALA A 239 -3.68 -20.11 6.63
N SER A 240 -2.44 -20.33 6.22
CA SER A 240 -1.70 -21.57 6.51
C SER A 240 -1.10 -21.62 7.90
N PHE A 241 -0.78 -20.46 8.48
CA PHE A 241 -0.12 -20.34 9.79
C PHE A 241 -1.04 -19.82 10.90
N GLY A 242 -2.29 -19.50 10.63
CA GLY A 242 -3.23 -18.87 11.58
C GLY A 242 -3.51 -19.66 12.87
N LYS A 243 -3.14 -20.94 12.95
CA LYS A 243 -3.29 -21.76 14.18
C LYS A 243 -2.61 -21.17 15.43
N ASN A 244 -1.54 -20.44 15.24
CA ASN A 244 -0.68 -19.94 16.31
C ASN A 244 -1.05 -18.49 16.70
N VAL A 245 -2.05 -17.91 16.06
CA VAL A 245 -2.46 -16.53 16.31
C VAL A 245 -3.83 -16.55 16.98
N ASN A 246 -3.92 -15.97 18.20
CA ASN A 246 -5.22 -15.68 18.81
C ASN A 246 -5.89 -14.54 18.04
N VAL A 247 -6.57 -14.90 16.96
CA VAL A 247 -7.27 -13.98 16.06
C VAL A 247 -8.43 -13.25 16.76
N SER A 248 -8.86 -13.75 17.94
CA SER A 248 -9.89 -13.11 18.77
C SER A 248 -9.44 -11.83 19.49
N GLN A 249 -8.13 -11.61 19.63
CA GLN A 249 -7.59 -10.33 20.07
C GLN A 249 -7.32 -9.54 18.79
N GLY A 250 -8.33 -8.77 18.36
CA GLY A 250 -8.20 -7.92 17.18
C GLY A 250 -6.89 -7.15 17.20
N ILE A 251 -6.31 -6.91 16.03
CA ILE A 251 -5.16 -6.01 15.89
C ILE A 251 -5.61 -4.64 16.37
N LEU A 252 -5.47 -4.40 17.67
CA LEU A 252 -5.58 -3.08 18.27
C LEU A 252 -4.30 -2.34 17.89
N LEU A 253 -4.32 -1.72 16.73
CA LEU A 253 -3.35 -0.71 16.32
C LEU A 253 -4.04 0.64 16.21
#